data_df06523e1ba3d2b6b41f258379fb025d
#
_entry.id   df06523e1ba3d2b6b41f258379fb025d
#
_cell.length_a   1.000
_cell.length_b   1.000
_cell.length_c   1.000
_cell.angle_alpha   90.00
_cell.angle_beta   90.00
_cell.angle_gamma   90.00
#
_symmetry.space_group_name_H-M   'P 1'
#
loop_
_entity.id
_entity.type
_entity.pdbx_description
1 polymer ?
#
loop_
_entity_poly.entity_id
_entity_poly.type
_entity_poly.pdbx_seq_one_letter_code
_entity_poly.pdbx_strand_id
1 'polypeptide(L)'
;VLTRIVLGNENELTFLHFHIINNVLLPYLVIFGVALGLLAALFNRQLMLVIKLFRDVNMIARLLLAGAITAIAGFFMPQALGAEFSAIEVLFANDPQLSLLLLLFTLKFILAVVAIGLGVPGGIIGAVMIIGMLAGVILLQPLHSIINQSEMISTFALLGLAGMLAAVLHAPMAALSAVMELSASSQVILPAIIVIVSAYVTSKQLCNNRSIFIQQLEFQNLSYTTSSIRDSLQETGVMAIMQTEFKHFISAPQKALYQYLQSNPNHLVVQEHIFEIDREYQIVSMDVSLQEGVLPLAIHQMEGLS
;
A
#
# COMPACT_ATOMS: atom_id res chain seq x y z
N VAL A 1 -15.45 2.99 -18.46
CA VAL A 1 -16.61 2.73 -19.34
C VAL A 1 -17.41 4.01 -19.55
N LEU A 2 -17.87 4.71 -18.50
CA LEU A 2 -18.60 5.98 -18.62
C LEU A 2 -17.79 7.06 -19.34
N THR A 3 -16.51 7.17 -19.07
CA THR A 3 -15.58 8.12 -19.70
C THR A 3 -15.50 7.89 -21.21
N ARG A 4 -15.41 6.63 -21.63
CA ARG A 4 -15.39 6.25 -23.05
C ARG A 4 -16.71 6.54 -23.78
N ILE A 5 -17.84 6.48 -23.06
CA ILE A 5 -19.16 6.81 -23.64
C ILE A 5 -19.29 8.32 -23.84
N VAL A 6 -18.73 9.13 -22.93
CA VAL A 6 -18.90 10.60 -22.96
C VAL A 6 -17.82 11.29 -23.78
N LEU A 7 -16.56 10.87 -23.66
CA LEU A 7 -15.40 11.53 -24.30
C LEU A 7 -14.95 10.85 -25.61
N GLY A 8 -15.59 9.75 -26.00
CA GLY A 8 -15.16 8.98 -27.17
C GLY A 8 -14.09 7.94 -26.83
N ASN A 9 -13.67 7.21 -27.86
CA ASN A 9 -12.77 6.05 -27.74
C ASN A 9 -11.30 6.45 -27.96
N GLU A 10 -10.94 7.71 -27.66
CA GLU A 10 -9.55 8.14 -27.75
C GLU A 10 -8.74 7.50 -26.63
N ASN A 11 -7.89 6.56 -26.99
CA ASN A 11 -6.90 6.00 -26.06
C ASN A 11 -5.83 7.07 -25.83
N GLU A 12 -5.55 7.41 -24.59
CA GLU A 12 -4.48 8.37 -24.23
C GLU A 12 -3.09 7.94 -24.75
N LEU A 13 -2.94 6.66 -25.09
CA LEU A 13 -1.72 6.04 -25.61
C LEU A 13 -1.94 5.46 -27.02
N THR A 14 -2.61 6.19 -27.92
CA THR A 14 -2.92 5.75 -29.30
C THR A 14 -1.67 5.50 -30.15
N PHE A 15 -0.52 6.02 -29.75
CA PHE A 15 0.77 5.82 -30.43
C PHE A 15 1.46 4.49 -30.05
N LEU A 16 0.90 3.69 -29.12
CA LEU A 16 1.48 2.43 -28.68
C LEU A 16 0.93 1.27 -29.50
N HIS A 17 1.79 0.66 -30.29
CA HIS A 17 1.51 -0.61 -30.93
C HIS A 17 2.01 -1.75 -30.04
N PHE A 18 1.12 -2.65 -29.64
CA PHE A 18 1.46 -3.79 -28.80
C PHE A 18 1.69 -5.03 -29.65
N HIS A 19 2.87 -5.62 -29.51
CA HIS A 19 3.24 -6.83 -30.22
C HIS A 19 3.06 -8.07 -29.34
N ILE A 20 2.72 -9.19 -29.98
CA ILE A 20 2.54 -10.48 -29.31
C ILE A 20 3.90 -10.99 -28.84
N ILE A 21 4.00 -11.34 -27.57
CA ILE A 21 5.19 -11.95 -27.01
C ILE A 21 5.23 -13.43 -27.36
N ASN A 22 6.32 -13.87 -27.98
CA ASN A 22 6.57 -15.27 -28.28
C ASN A 22 6.63 -16.10 -26.98
N ASN A 23 6.11 -17.33 -27.03
CA ASN A 23 6.12 -18.27 -25.90
C ASN A 23 7.55 -18.53 -25.34
N VAL A 24 8.57 -18.38 -26.15
CA VAL A 24 9.99 -18.51 -25.74
C VAL A 24 10.40 -17.44 -24.73
N LEU A 25 9.74 -16.30 -24.69
CA LEU A 25 10.01 -15.19 -23.76
C LEU A 25 9.28 -15.29 -22.43
N LEU A 26 8.36 -16.24 -22.26
CA LEU A 26 7.61 -16.40 -21.01
C LEU A 26 8.50 -16.59 -19.77
N PRO A 27 9.59 -17.41 -19.81
CA PRO A 27 10.51 -17.51 -18.67
C PRO A 27 11.19 -16.18 -18.33
N TYR A 28 11.51 -15.38 -19.37
CA TYR A 28 12.08 -14.04 -19.15
C TYR A 28 11.12 -13.12 -18.42
N LEU A 29 9.82 -13.18 -18.70
CA LEU A 29 8.81 -12.36 -18.03
C LEU A 29 8.74 -12.64 -16.53
N VAL A 30 9.05 -13.86 -16.10
CA VAL A 30 9.13 -14.17 -14.65
C VAL A 30 10.31 -13.44 -14.02
N ILE A 31 11.50 -13.52 -14.65
CA ILE A 31 12.71 -12.81 -14.17
C ILE A 31 12.49 -11.30 -14.19
N PHE A 32 11.87 -10.80 -15.23
CA PHE A 32 11.46 -9.41 -15.39
C PHE A 32 10.52 -8.95 -14.24
N GLY A 33 9.50 -9.75 -13.93
CA GLY A 33 8.61 -9.47 -12.81
C GLY A 33 9.31 -9.53 -11.44
N VAL A 34 10.24 -10.48 -11.25
CA VAL A 34 11.07 -10.54 -10.04
C VAL A 34 11.88 -9.25 -9.87
N ALA A 35 12.53 -8.76 -10.94
CA ALA A 35 13.29 -7.51 -10.91
C ALA A 35 12.41 -6.31 -10.54
N LEU A 36 11.20 -6.22 -11.11
CA LEU A 36 10.22 -5.17 -10.77
C LEU A 36 9.73 -5.29 -9.33
N GLY A 37 9.53 -6.50 -8.81
CA GLY A 37 9.16 -6.73 -7.42
C GLY A 37 10.22 -6.26 -6.43
N LEU A 38 11.50 -6.50 -6.72
CA LEU A 38 12.63 -5.98 -5.94
C LEU A 38 12.69 -4.45 -6.01
N LEU A 39 12.50 -3.88 -7.19
CA LEU A 39 12.47 -2.43 -7.39
C LEU A 39 11.31 -1.77 -6.61
N ALA A 40 10.14 -2.39 -6.62
CA ALA A 40 8.97 -1.93 -5.86
C ALA A 40 9.22 -1.94 -4.34
N ALA A 41 9.85 -3.00 -3.84
CA ALA A 41 10.22 -3.09 -2.44
C ALA A 41 11.25 -2.01 -2.06
N LEU A 42 12.23 -1.75 -2.93
CA LEU A 42 13.20 -0.68 -2.76
C LEU A 42 12.49 0.70 -2.72
N PHE A 43 11.57 0.94 -3.66
CA PHE A 43 10.79 2.18 -3.71
C PHE A 43 10.01 2.41 -2.42
N ASN A 44 9.24 1.43 -1.96
CA ASN A 44 8.46 1.54 -0.73
C ASN A 44 9.37 1.78 0.49
N ARG A 45 10.50 1.08 0.58
CA ARG A 45 11.46 1.24 1.66
C ARG A 45 12.07 2.65 1.70
N GLN A 46 12.50 3.16 0.53
CA GLN A 46 13.08 4.50 0.44
C GLN A 46 12.04 5.58 0.75
N LEU A 47 10.82 5.43 0.24
CA LEU A 47 9.72 6.35 0.52
C LEU A 47 9.40 6.41 2.01
N MET A 48 9.27 5.26 2.68
CA MET A 48 9.03 5.21 4.13
C MET A 48 10.21 5.76 4.94
N LEU A 49 11.44 5.59 4.45
CA LEU A 49 12.62 6.17 5.07
C LEU A 49 12.58 7.71 5.04
N VAL A 50 12.26 8.30 3.88
CA VAL A 50 12.13 9.76 3.75
C VAL A 50 11.00 10.29 4.65
N ILE A 51 9.83 9.64 4.66
CA ILE A 51 8.71 10.02 5.52
C ILE A 51 9.14 10.03 7.01
N LYS A 52 9.87 9.00 7.44
CA LYS A 52 10.37 8.90 8.84
C LYS A 52 11.40 9.96 9.16
N LEU A 53 12.34 10.21 8.25
CA LEU A 53 13.44 11.16 8.45
C LEU A 53 12.95 12.60 8.61
N PHE A 54 11.92 12.96 7.86
CA PHE A 54 11.39 14.34 7.86
C PHE A 54 10.11 14.51 8.70
N ARG A 55 9.79 13.55 9.55
CA ARG A 55 8.59 13.58 10.40
C ARG A 55 8.51 14.85 11.25
N ASP A 56 9.60 15.21 11.90
CA ASP A 56 9.65 16.29 12.88
C ASP A 56 9.96 17.67 12.26
N VAL A 57 10.13 17.73 10.94
CA VAL A 57 10.40 18.96 10.21
C VAL A 57 9.10 19.69 9.88
N ASN A 58 9.09 21.01 10.02
CA ASN A 58 7.95 21.87 9.66
C ASN A 58 7.46 21.62 8.23
N MET A 59 6.15 21.56 8.04
CA MET A 59 5.52 21.30 6.74
C MET A 59 6.00 22.28 5.66
N ILE A 60 6.12 23.57 5.99
CA ILE A 60 6.60 24.61 5.05
C ILE A 60 8.04 24.32 4.61
N ALA A 61 8.91 23.97 5.55
CA ALA A 61 10.30 23.63 5.24
C ALA A 61 10.41 22.38 4.34
N ARG A 62 9.57 21.36 4.59
CA ARG A 62 9.51 20.16 3.73
C ARG A 62 9.07 20.49 2.31
N LEU A 63 8.04 21.33 2.15
CA LEU A 63 7.54 21.74 0.84
C LEU A 63 8.55 22.61 0.09
N LEU A 64 9.21 23.54 0.78
CA LEU A 64 10.29 24.36 0.19
C LEU A 64 11.48 23.50 -0.27
N LEU A 65 11.87 22.50 0.55
CA LEU A 65 12.94 21.56 0.20
C LEU A 65 12.57 20.74 -1.03
N ALA A 66 11.36 20.18 -1.05
CA ALA A 66 10.84 19.43 -2.19
C ALA A 66 10.81 20.30 -3.45
N GLY A 67 10.30 21.53 -3.35
CA GLY A 67 10.26 22.50 -4.44
C GLY A 67 11.65 22.85 -4.96
N ALA A 68 12.61 23.08 -4.08
CA ALA A 68 13.99 23.39 -4.46
C ALA A 68 14.66 22.23 -5.21
N ILE A 69 14.51 20.98 -4.69
CA ILE A 69 15.06 19.78 -5.35
C ILE A 69 14.39 19.59 -6.73
N THR A 70 13.08 19.76 -6.81
CA THR A 70 12.32 19.61 -8.06
C THR A 70 12.71 20.70 -9.07
N ALA A 71 12.91 21.96 -8.62
CA ALA A 71 13.32 23.06 -9.47
C ALA A 71 14.74 22.85 -10.04
N ILE A 72 15.68 22.40 -9.20
CA ILE A 72 17.05 22.09 -9.66
C ILE A 72 17.01 20.95 -10.68
N ALA A 73 16.29 19.86 -10.38
CA ALA A 73 16.17 18.73 -11.29
C ALA A 73 15.51 19.14 -12.62
N GLY A 74 14.48 19.98 -12.56
CA GLY A 74 13.78 20.47 -13.74
C GLY A 74 14.60 21.45 -14.59
N PHE A 75 15.49 22.21 -13.96
CA PHE A 75 16.40 23.07 -14.68
C PHE A 75 17.39 22.28 -15.56
N PHE A 76 17.94 21.18 -15.02
CA PHE A 76 18.86 20.33 -15.76
C PHE A 76 18.17 19.37 -16.73
N MET A 77 16.96 18.90 -16.38
CA MET A 77 16.23 17.89 -17.13
C MET A 77 14.71 18.07 -17.04
N PRO A 78 14.14 18.97 -17.84
CA PRO A 78 12.69 19.27 -17.82
C PRO A 78 11.82 18.01 -18.02
N GLN A 79 12.30 17.06 -18.81
CA GLN A 79 11.63 15.78 -19.11
C GLN A 79 11.43 14.89 -17.85
N ALA A 80 12.22 15.12 -16.80
CA ALA A 80 12.05 14.41 -15.52
C ALA A 80 10.90 14.98 -14.68
N LEU A 81 10.39 16.16 -14.99
CA LEU A 81 9.27 16.77 -14.29
C LEU A 81 7.93 16.21 -14.75
N GLY A 82 6.92 16.38 -13.91
CA GLY A 82 5.53 16.04 -14.23
C GLY A 82 5.22 14.53 -14.24
N ALA A 83 3.94 14.26 -14.27
CA ALA A 83 3.39 12.93 -14.49
C ALA A 83 2.99 12.73 -15.96
N GLU A 84 3.30 13.70 -16.82
CA GLU A 84 2.94 13.64 -18.23
C GLU A 84 3.73 12.54 -18.95
N PHE A 85 3.08 11.96 -19.91
CA PHE A 85 3.66 10.93 -20.79
C PHE A 85 4.77 11.51 -21.71
N SER A 86 5.11 12.81 -21.60
CA SER A 86 6.23 13.43 -22.32
C SER A 86 7.59 12.72 -22.06
N ALA A 87 7.78 12.17 -20.86
CA ALA A 87 8.92 11.29 -20.59
C ALA A 87 8.87 10.01 -21.42
N ILE A 88 7.67 9.60 -21.83
CA ILE A 88 7.43 8.42 -22.65
C ILE A 88 7.73 8.71 -24.12
N GLU A 89 7.44 9.90 -24.61
CA GLU A 89 7.82 10.31 -25.98
C GLU A 89 9.34 10.20 -26.20
N VAL A 90 10.12 10.49 -25.15
CA VAL A 90 11.57 10.27 -25.20
C VAL A 90 11.93 8.80 -25.28
N LEU A 91 11.12 7.91 -24.70
CA LEU A 91 11.30 6.46 -24.77
C LEU A 91 11.00 5.89 -26.15
N PHE A 92 10.09 6.52 -26.88
CA PHE A 92 9.67 6.10 -28.22
C PHE A 92 10.39 6.86 -29.33
N ALA A 93 11.15 7.93 -29.00
CA ALA A 93 12.05 8.55 -29.94
C ALA A 93 13.16 7.58 -30.31
N ASN A 94 13.51 7.54 -31.60
CA ASN A 94 14.46 6.60 -32.23
C ASN A 94 15.68 6.31 -31.35
N ASP A 95 15.86 5.02 -31.01
CA ASP A 95 16.99 4.44 -30.26
C ASP A 95 17.41 5.21 -29.01
N PRO A 96 16.63 5.13 -27.92
CA PRO A 96 16.98 5.80 -26.68
C PRO A 96 18.30 5.23 -26.13
N GLN A 97 19.28 6.11 -25.96
CA GLN A 97 20.56 5.70 -25.35
C GLN A 97 20.31 5.19 -23.92
N LEU A 98 20.84 4.01 -23.60
CA LEU A 98 20.69 3.40 -22.28
C LEU A 98 21.10 4.34 -21.14
N SER A 99 22.15 5.15 -21.37
CA SER A 99 22.62 6.15 -20.40
C SER A 99 21.55 7.20 -20.08
N LEU A 100 20.82 7.67 -21.09
CA LEU A 100 19.72 8.65 -20.92
C LEU A 100 18.55 8.01 -20.18
N LEU A 101 18.19 6.76 -20.51
CA LEU A 101 17.12 6.03 -19.83
C LEU A 101 17.42 5.81 -18.35
N LEU A 102 18.65 5.38 -18.03
CA LEU A 102 19.10 5.19 -16.65
C LEU A 102 19.11 6.52 -15.86
N LEU A 103 19.53 7.61 -16.50
CA LEU A 103 19.52 8.94 -15.89
C LEU A 103 18.09 9.39 -15.61
N LEU A 104 17.18 9.28 -16.58
CA LEU A 104 15.76 9.60 -16.43
C LEU A 104 15.10 8.77 -15.35
N PHE A 105 15.34 7.45 -15.37
CA PHE A 105 14.81 6.53 -14.37
C PHE A 105 15.27 6.91 -12.95
N THR A 106 16.58 7.13 -12.77
CA THR A 106 17.15 7.46 -11.45
C THR A 106 16.60 8.79 -10.95
N LEU A 107 16.54 9.80 -11.83
CA LEU A 107 16.03 11.10 -11.47
C LEU A 107 14.53 11.05 -11.13
N LYS A 108 13.71 10.38 -11.94
CA LYS A 108 12.28 10.16 -11.67
C LYS A 108 12.07 9.41 -10.36
N PHE A 109 12.85 8.37 -10.11
CA PHE A 109 12.76 7.59 -8.89
C PHE A 109 13.04 8.46 -7.65
N ILE A 110 14.15 9.22 -7.68
CA ILE A 110 14.52 10.12 -6.57
C ILE A 110 13.47 11.22 -6.37
N LEU A 111 13.05 11.87 -7.46
CA LEU A 111 12.05 12.94 -7.38
C LEU A 111 10.71 12.43 -6.82
N ALA A 112 10.25 11.26 -7.25
CA ALA A 112 9.03 10.67 -6.73
C ALA A 112 9.14 10.36 -5.23
N VAL A 113 10.23 9.72 -4.82
CA VAL A 113 10.47 9.40 -3.40
C VAL A 113 10.56 10.66 -2.55
N VAL A 114 11.26 11.69 -3.03
CA VAL A 114 11.44 12.96 -2.30
C VAL A 114 10.13 13.74 -2.24
N ALA A 115 9.46 13.94 -3.38
CA ALA A 115 8.22 14.73 -3.43
C ALA A 115 7.13 14.11 -2.54
N ILE A 116 6.86 12.81 -2.71
CA ILE A 116 5.83 12.12 -1.94
C ILE A 116 6.25 11.99 -0.47
N GLY A 117 7.52 11.67 -0.21
CA GLY A 117 8.06 11.49 1.14
C GLY A 117 8.07 12.79 1.97
N LEU A 118 8.27 13.94 1.34
CA LEU A 118 8.19 15.25 1.99
C LEU A 118 6.74 15.77 2.13
N GLY A 119 5.75 15.04 1.59
CA GLY A 119 4.34 15.38 1.74
C GLY A 119 3.82 16.39 0.71
N VAL A 120 4.45 16.48 -0.46
CA VAL A 120 3.88 17.24 -1.59
C VAL A 120 2.55 16.58 -1.97
N PRO A 121 1.45 17.34 -2.03
CA PRO A 121 0.15 16.79 -2.42
C PRO A 121 0.22 16.33 -3.88
N GLY A 122 0.06 15.03 -4.10
CA GLY A 122 0.12 14.42 -5.42
C GLY A 122 -0.20 12.92 -5.38
N GLY A 123 -0.46 12.35 -6.55
CA GLY A 123 -0.77 10.94 -6.70
C GLY A 123 0.48 10.07 -6.79
N ILE A 124 0.60 9.07 -5.94
CA ILE A 124 1.67 8.06 -6.01
C ILE A 124 1.55 7.19 -7.26
N ILE A 125 0.33 6.96 -7.73
CA ILE A 125 0.03 6.04 -8.84
C ILE A 125 0.75 6.49 -10.12
N GLY A 126 0.61 7.76 -10.52
CA GLY A 126 1.24 8.30 -11.73
C GLY A 126 2.77 8.15 -11.71
N ALA A 127 3.40 8.49 -10.59
CA ALA A 127 4.84 8.33 -10.43
C ALA A 127 5.29 6.87 -10.55
N VAL A 128 4.57 5.95 -9.90
CA VAL A 128 4.85 4.50 -9.95
C VAL A 128 4.68 3.94 -11.36
N MET A 129 3.65 4.38 -12.08
CA MET A 129 3.42 3.98 -13.47
C MET A 129 4.60 4.36 -14.36
N ILE A 130 5.05 5.62 -14.32
CA ILE A 130 6.17 6.09 -15.15
C ILE A 130 7.49 5.39 -14.78
N ILE A 131 7.78 5.25 -13.49
CA ILE A 131 8.96 4.50 -13.03
C ILE A 131 8.91 3.05 -13.52
N GLY A 132 7.73 2.42 -13.47
CA GLY A 132 7.51 1.09 -13.99
C GLY A 132 7.75 0.99 -15.50
N MET A 133 7.24 1.94 -16.28
CA MET A 133 7.47 2.00 -17.74
C MET A 133 8.95 2.14 -18.08
N LEU A 134 9.65 3.07 -17.43
CA LEU A 134 11.10 3.26 -17.62
C LEU A 134 11.89 2.01 -17.26
N ALA A 135 11.57 1.39 -16.11
CA ALA A 135 12.19 0.12 -15.71
C ALA A 135 11.93 -0.99 -16.73
N GLY A 136 10.71 -1.03 -17.28
CA GLY A 136 10.33 -2.00 -18.31
C GLY A 136 11.20 -1.90 -19.56
N VAL A 137 11.43 -0.69 -20.04
CA VAL A 137 12.29 -0.45 -21.22
C VAL A 137 13.76 -0.72 -20.92
N ILE A 138 14.24 -0.37 -19.73
CA ILE A 138 15.62 -0.68 -19.32
C ILE A 138 15.84 -2.19 -19.26
N LEU A 139 14.90 -2.93 -18.71
CA LEU A 139 14.98 -4.41 -18.64
C LEU A 139 14.79 -5.07 -20.01
N LEU A 140 14.28 -4.39 -21.02
CA LEU A 140 14.26 -4.89 -22.40
C LEU A 140 15.65 -4.88 -23.05
N GLN A 141 16.54 -3.99 -22.64
CA GLN A 141 17.87 -3.81 -23.28
C GLN A 141 18.70 -5.10 -23.41
N PRO A 142 18.76 -6.01 -22.42
CA PRO A 142 19.51 -7.26 -22.57
C PRO A 142 19.04 -8.16 -23.72
N LEU A 143 17.80 -7.97 -24.19
CA LEU A 143 17.22 -8.77 -25.28
C LEU A 143 17.50 -8.21 -26.68
N HIS A 144 18.30 -7.15 -26.78
CA HIS A 144 18.62 -6.47 -28.05
C HIS A 144 19.07 -7.42 -29.17
N SER A 145 19.81 -8.48 -28.85
CA SER A 145 20.31 -9.43 -29.82
C SER A 145 19.28 -10.47 -30.30
N ILE A 146 18.12 -10.55 -29.60
CA ILE A 146 17.14 -11.62 -29.81
C ILE A 146 15.85 -11.09 -30.43
N ILE A 147 15.54 -9.80 -30.18
CA ILE A 147 14.23 -9.21 -30.53
C ILE A 147 14.43 -7.82 -31.15
N ASN A 148 13.56 -7.47 -32.10
CA ASN A 148 13.41 -6.08 -32.57
C ASN A 148 12.92 -5.19 -31.43
N GLN A 149 13.82 -4.41 -30.85
CA GLN A 149 13.52 -3.57 -29.69
C GLN A 149 12.42 -2.54 -30.00
N SER A 150 12.50 -1.87 -31.15
CA SER A 150 11.56 -0.82 -31.53
C SER A 150 10.09 -1.28 -31.49
N GLU A 151 9.84 -2.56 -31.81
CA GLU A 151 8.50 -3.13 -31.80
C GLU A 151 8.03 -3.52 -30.39
N MET A 152 8.94 -3.87 -29.49
CA MET A 152 8.63 -4.40 -28.16
C MET A 152 8.69 -3.36 -27.04
N ILE A 153 9.21 -2.16 -27.28
CA ILE A 153 9.35 -1.09 -26.27
C ILE A 153 8.01 -0.81 -25.60
N SER A 154 6.95 -0.62 -26.40
CA SER A 154 5.60 -0.32 -25.91
C SER A 154 5.06 -1.43 -25.00
N THR A 155 5.25 -2.68 -25.41
CA THR A 155 4.77 -3.84 -24.66
C THR A 155 5.52 -3.99 -23.33
N PHE A 156 6.85 -3.88 -23.34
CA PHE A 156 7.66 -3.98 -22.11
C PHE A 156 7.46 -2.77 -21.17
N ALA A 157 7.25 -1.57 -21.71
CA ALA A 157 6.86 -0.41 -20.91
C ALA A 157 5.57 -0.67 -20.17
N LEU A 158 4.53 -1.15 -20.87
CA LEU A 158 3.23 -1.47 -20.27
C LEU A 158 3.34 -2.60 -19.23
N LEU A 159 4.11 -3.64 -19.50
CA LEU A 159 4.36 -4.72 -18.56
C LEU A 159 5.13 -4.22 -17.32
N GLY A 160 6.08 -3.31 -17.51
CA GLY A 160 6.83 -2.66 -16.43
C GLY A 160 5.91 -1.84 -15.52
N LEU A 161 5.01 -1.05 -16.13
CA LEU A 161 3.95 -0.32 -15.42
C LEU A 161 3.10 -1.29 -14.57
N ALA A 162 2.64 -2.37 -15.17
CA ALA A 162 1.77 -3.35 -14.53
C ALA A 162 2.45 -4.02 -13.32
N GLY A 163 3.68 -4.51 -13.51
CA GLY A 163 4.45 -5.15 -12.45
C GLY A 163 4.75 -4.21 -11.28
N MET A 164 5.17 -2.98 -11.60
CA MET A 164 5.49 -1.97 -10.58
C MET A 164 4.22 -1.55 -9.79
N LEU A 165 3.11 -1.31 -10.49
CA LEU A 165 1.84 -0.94 -9.86
C LEU A 165 1.33 -2.05 -8.93
N ALA A 166 1.36 -3.31 -9.40
CA ALA A 166 0.95 -4.46 -8.60
C ALA A 166 1.80 -4.65 -7.35
N ALA A 167 3.12 -4.47 -7.48
CA ALA A 167 4.08 -4.75 -6.40
C ALA A 167 4.17 -3.62 -5.36
N VAL A 168 4.01 -2.34 -5.75
CA VAL A 168 4.02 -1.18 -4.84
C VAL A 168 2.73 -1.08 -4.04
N LEU A 169 1.58 -1.18 -4.74
CA LEU A 169 0.27 -0.99 -4.14
C LEU A 169 -0.31 -2.27 -3.54
N HIS A 170 0.23 -3.43 -3.87
CA HIS A 170 -0.35 -4.75 -3.59
C HIS A 170 -1.78 -4.91 -4.16
N ALA A 171 -1.98 -4.39 -5.36
CA ALA A 171 -3.27 -4.38 -6.04
C ALA A 171 -3.16 -5.03 -7.45
N PRO A 172 -2.98 -6.36 -7.54
CA PRO A 172 -2.75 -7.04 -8.84
C PRO A 172 -3.93 -6.89 -9.80
N MET A 173 -5.17 -6.90 -9.29
CA MET A 173 -6.36 -6.73 -10.14
C MET A 173 -6.46 -5.31 -10.71
N ALA A 174 -6.12 -4.30 -9.93
CA ALA A 174 -6.09 -2.92 -10.41
C ALA A 174 -4.99 -2.72 -11.48
N ALA A 175 -3.83 -3.35 -11.30
CA ALA A 175 -2.77 -3.33 -12.30
C ALA A 175 -3.20 -4.00 -13.62
N LEU A 176 -3.87 -5.14 -13.55
CA LEU A 176 -4.40 -5.83 -14.72
C LEU A 176 -5.47 -4.99 -15.43
N SER A 177 -6.38 -4.37 -14.68
CA SER A 177 -7.40 -3.47 -15.23
C SER A 177 -6.77 -2.28 -15.95
N ALA A 178 -5.73 -1.67 -15.37
CA ALA A 178 -5.00 -0.57 -16.00
C ALA A 178 -4.34 -1.01 -17.32
N VAL A 179 -3.73 -2.20 -17.36
CA VAL A 179 -3.15 -2.76 -18.59
C VAL A 179 -4.23 -2.94 -19.67
N MET A 180 -5.36 -3.52 -19.32
CA MET A 180 -6.45 -3.75 -20.27
C MET A 180 -7.01 -2.45 -20.82
N GLU A 181 -7.11 -1.42 -19.97
CA GLU A 181 -7.63 -0.12 -20.37
C GLU A 181 -6.66 0.65 -21.28
N LEU A 182 -5.36 0.63 -20.92
CA LEU A 182 -4.33 1.33 -21.68
C LEU A 182 -3.99 0.65 -23.01
N SER A 183 -3.94 -0.68 -23.05
CA SER A 183 -3.58 -1.42 -24.27
C SER A 183 -4.74 -1.60 -25.24
N ALA A 184 -5.97 -1.60 -24.74
CA ALA A 184 -7.17 -2.00 -25.49
C ALA A 184 -7.01 -3.34 -26.24
N SER A 185 -6.03 -4.17 -25.87
CA SER A 185 -5.66 -5.43 -26.51
C SER A 185 -5.70 -6.60 -25.53
N SER A 186 -6.44 -7.64 -25.88
CA SER A 186 -6.50 -8.87 -25.07
C SER A 186 -5.20 -9.71 -25.11
N GLN A 187 -4.36 -9.47 -26.10
CA GLN A 187 -3.13 -10.25 -26.30
C GLN A 187 -2.07 -10.00 -25.23
N VAL A 188 -2.10 -8.83 -24.59
CA VAL A 188 -1.15 -8.43 -23.54
C VAL A 188 -1.54 -9.00 -22.17
N ILE A 189 -2.75 -9.52 -22.00
CA ILE A 189 -3.29 -9.97 -20.71
C ILE A 189 -2.44 -11.10 -20.12
N LEU A 190 -2.14 -12.15 -20.89
CA LEU A 190 -1.38 -13.30 -20.40
C LEU A 190 0.03 -12.90 -19.96
N PRO A 191 0.83 -12.20 -20.79
CA PRO A 191 2.13 -11.64 -20.36
C PRO A 191 2.02 -10.76 -19.10
N ALA A 192 1.00 -9.90 -19.04
CA ALA A 192 0.79 -9.03 -17.89
C ALA A 192 0.52 -9.81 -16.60
N ILE A 193 -0.31 -10.85 -16.64
CA ILE A 193 -0.58 -11.71 -15.48
C ILE A 193 0.72 -12.32 -14.94
N ILE A 194 1.58 -12.85 -15.82
CA ILE A 194 2.86 -13.46 -15.42
C ILE A 194 3.74 -12.43 -14.69
N VAL A 195 3.87 -11.23 -15.26
CA VAL A 195 4.68 -10.15 -14.67
C VAL A 195 4.07 -9.65 -13.36
N ILE A 196 2.77 -9.42 -13.33
CA ILE A 196 2.03 -8.95 -12.14
C ILE A 196 2.20 -9.94 -10.99
N VAL A 197 1.97 -11.24 -11.25
CA VAL A 197 2.05 -12.27 -10.21
C VAL A 197 3.48 -12.42 -9.70
N SER A 198 4.47 -12.51 -10.59
CA SER A 198 5.88 -12.64 -10.19
C SER A 198 6.37 -11.41 -9.43
N ALA A 199 6.02 -10.19 -9.86
CA ALA A 199 6.38 -8.95 -9.17
C ALA A 199 5.70 -8.85 -7.78
N TYR A 200 4.41 -9.16 -7.70
CA TYR A 200 3.67 -9.14 -6.44
C TYR A 200 4.20 -10.15 -5.43
N VAL A 201 4.42 -11.40 -5.86
CA VAL A 201 4.94 -12.47 -5.01
C VAL A 201 6.34 -12.11 -4.50
N THR A 202 7.22 -11.61 -5.38
CA THR A 202 8.56 -11.17 -5.00
C THR A 202 8.52 -10.05 -3.97
N SER A 203 7.74 -9.01 -4.21
CA SER A 203 7.60 -7.88 -3.29
C SER A 203 7.06 -8.33 -1.93
N LYS A 204 5.99 -9.14 -1.92
CA LYS A 204 5.30 -9.56 -0.69
C LYS A 204 6.05 -10.64 0.09
N GLN A 205 6.50 -11.70 -0.59
CA GLN A 205 7.07 -12.89 0.09
C GLN A 205 8.59 -12.80 0.25
N LEU A 206 9.33 -12.44 -0.81
CA LEU A 206 10.79 -12.33 -0.71
C LEU A 206 11.23 -11.11 0.09
N CYS A 207 10.62 -9.96 -0.16
CA CYS A 207 11.03 -8.70 0.48
C CYS A 207 10.21 -8.37 1.72
N ASN A 208 9.23 -9.19 2.09
CA ASN A 208 8.28 -8.94 3.19
C ASN A 208 7.72 -7.51 3.16
N ASN A 209 7.51 -7.01 1.95
CA ASN A 209 6.99 -5.67 1.70
C ASN A 209 5.47 -5.68 1.85
N ARG A 210 4.89 -4.56 2.30
CA ARG A 210 3.45 -4.35 2.37
C ARG A 210 3.05 -3.21 1.44
N SER A 211 1.75 -3.11 1.14
CA SER A 211 1.23 -1.97 0.39
C SER A 211 1.71 -0.66 1.00
N ILE A 212 2.15 0.26 0.15
CA ILE A 212 2.64 1.58 0.62
C ILE A 212 1.57 2.34 1.41
N PHE A 213 0.30 2.21 1.04
CA PHE A 213 -0.81 2.84 1.77
C PHE A 213 -0.96 2.28 3.17
N ILE A 214 -0.84 0.96 3.34
CA ILE A 214 -0.91 0.33 4.66
C ILE A 214 0.27 0.78 5.53
N GLN A 215 1.48 0.84 4.96
CA GLN A 215 2.66 1.31 5.68
C GLN A 215 2.52 2.77 6.14
N GLN A 216 1.91 3.63 5.30
CA GLN A 216 1.64 5.02 5.67
C GLN A 216 0.59 5.13 6.78
N LEU A 217 -0.47 4.33 6.75
CA LEU A 217 -1.49 4.29 7.82
C LEU A 217 -0.89 3.80 9.14
N GLU A 218 -0.12 2.71 9.11
CA GLU A 218 0.58 2.21 10.30
C GLU A 218 1.53 3.26 10.88
N PHE A 219 2.23 4.00 10.03
CA PHE A 219 3.12 5.08 10.46
C PHE A 219 2.38 6.24 11.14
N GLN A 220 1.14 6.51 10.74
CA GLN A 220 0.26 7.52 11.36
C GLN A 220 -0.46 6.99 12.60
N ASN A 221 -0.16 5.77 13.06
CA ASN A 221 -0.85 5.07 14.15
C ASN A 221 -2.36 4.87 13.91
N LEU A 222 -2.77 4.86 12.64
CA LEU A 222 -4.12 4.50 12.25
C LEU A 222 -4.19 2.98 12.11
N SER A 223 -4.96 2.34 12.98
CA SER A 223 -5.14 0.88 12.92
C SER A 223 -5.88 0.48 11.64
N TYR A 224 -5.21 -0.31 10.81
CA TYR A 224 -5.81 -0.93 9.65
C TYR A 224 -6.17 -2.38 9.97
N THR A 225 -7.45 -2.65 10.10
CA THR A 225 -7.96 -4.02 10.25
C THR A 225 -8.29 -4.56 8.86
N THR A 226 -7.64 -5.63 8.47
CA THR A 226 -7.93 -6.30 7.18
C THR A 226 -9.39 -6.75 7.17
N SER A 227 -10.09 -6.59 6.04
CA SER A 227 -11.49 -7.02 5.89
C SER A 227 -11.73 -8.48 6.36
N SER A 228 -10.81 -9.38 6.03
CA SER A 228 -10.88 -10.78 6.47
C SER A 228 -10.85 -10.96 8.00
N ILE A 229 -10.09 -10.15 8.72
CA ILE A 229 -10.09 -10.18 10.21
C ILE A 229 -11.39 -9.58 10.72
N ARG A 230 -11.86 -8.50 10.11
CA ARG A 230 -13.13 -7.88 10.47
C ARG A 230 -14.31 -8.82 10.21
N ASP A 231 -14.31 -9.48 9.05
CA ASP A 231 -15.36 -10.47 8.69
C ASP A 231 -15.32 -11.66 9.63
N SER A 232 -14.12 -12.20 9.97
CA SER A 232 -13.96 -13.27 10.95
C SER A 232 -14.39 -12.82 12.36
N LEU A 233 -14.15 -11.58 12.75
CA LEU A 233 -14.63 -11.02 14.02
C LEU A 233 -16.15 -10.81 14.01
N GLN A 234 -16.74 -10.47 12.87
CA GLN A 234 -18.19 -10.35 12.71
C GLN A 234 -18.88 -11.73 12.66
N GLU A 235 -18.25 -12.73 12.06
CA GLU A 235 -18.74 -14.12 12.07
C GLU A 235 -18.56 -14.82 13.43
N THR A 236 -17.55 -14.39 14.20
CA THR A 236 -17.37 -14.86 15.58
C THR A 236 -18.39 -14.12 16.44
N GLY A 237 -19.54 -14.73 16.62
CA GLY A 237 -20.61 -14.15 17.44
C GLY A 237 -20.09 -13.77 18.83
N VAL A 238 -20.62 -12.71 19.40
CA VAL A 238 -20.28 -12.21 20.74
C VAL A 238 -20.24 -13.33 21.79
N MET A 239 -21.09 -14.35 21.63
CA MET A 239 -21.14 -15.52 22.50
C MET A 239 -19.86 -16.37 22.49
N ALA A 240 -19.06 -16.38 21.42
CA ALA A 240 -17.82 -17.16 21.36
C ALA A 240 -16.63 -16.46 22.06
N ILE A 241 -16.73 -15.15 22.27
CA ILE A 241 -15.71 -14.35 22.95
C ILE A 241 -16.15 -14.00 24.37
N MET A 242 -17.44 -14.21 24.66
CA MET A 242 -18.04 -13.87 25.95
C MET A 242 -17.47 -14.80 27.03
N GLN A 243 -16.89 -14.19 28.04
CA GLN A 243 -16.44 -14.93 29.22
C GLN A 243 -17.68 -15.41 29.99
N THR A 244 -17.95 -16.69 29.96
CA THR A 244 -19.13 -17.30 30.59
C THR A 244 -19.00 -17.42 32.12
N GLU A 245 -17.79 -17.27 32.63
CA GLU A 245 -17.49 -17.35 34.05
C GLU A 245 -17.51 -15.95 34.69
N PHE A 246 -18.70 -15.40 34.80
CA PHE A 246 -18.92 -14.17 35.55
C PHE A 246 -19.94 -14.39 36.68
N LYS A 247 -19.81 -13.66 37.77
CA LYS A 247 -20.78 -13.66 38.85
C LYS A 247 -21.50 -12.34 38.94
N HIS A 248 -22.79 -12.41 38.95
CA HIS A 248 -23.67 -11.25 39.07
C HIS A 248 -24.00 -10.96 40.52
N PHE A 249 -23.83 -9.73 40.98
CA PHE A 249 -24.20 -9.25 42.29
C PHE A 249 -25.16 -8.06 42.15
N ILE A 250 -26.21 -8.08 42.96
CA ILE A 250 -27.18 -7.00 43.05
C ILE A 250 -26.85 -6.16 44.26
N SER A 251 -26.43 -4.90 44.07
CA SER A 251 -26.16 -3.94 45.14
C SER A 251 -25.28 -4.48 46.28
N ALA A 252 -24.24 -5.22 45.96
CA ALA A 252 -23.36 -5.81 46.96
C ALA A 252 -22.37 -4.78 47.52
N PRO A 253 -22.04 -4.84 48.85
CA PRO A 253 -21.03 -3.96 49.41
C PRO A 253 -19.61 -4.32 48.85
N GLN A 254 -18.83 -3.31 48.62
CA GLN A 254 -17.49 -3.40 48.03
C GLN A 254 -16.57 -4.45 48.71
N LYS A 255 -16.78 -4.66 50.02
CA LYS A 255 -16.06 -5.65 50.82
C LYS A 255 -16.36 -7.11 50.43
N ALA A 256 -17.59 -7.37 50.04
CA ALA A 256 -18.02 -8.71 49.58
C ALA A 256 -17.48 -9.00 48.16
N LEU A 257 -17.46 -8.02 47.29
CA LEU A 257 -16.85 -8.09 45.96
C LEU A 257 -15.36 -8.39 46.05
N TYR A 258 -14.66 -7.69 46.96
CA TYR A 258 -13.24 -7.89 47.20
C TYR A 258 -12.92 -9.29 47.72
N GLN A 259 -13.65 -9.78 48.66
CA GLN A 259 -13.48 -11.15 49.19
C GLN A 259 -13.71 -12.22 48.13
N TYR A 260 -14.71 -12.01 47.27
CA TYR A 260 -14.97 -12.95 46.18
C TYR A 260 -13.85 -12.94 45.14
N LEU A 261 -13.38 -11.77 44.70
CA LEU A 261 -12.29 -11.61 43.70
C LEU A 261 -10.95 -12.11 44.27
N GLN A 262 -10.71 -11.97 45.58
CA GLN A 262 -9.52 -12.49 46.21
C GLN A 262 -9.47 -14.03 46.17
N SER A 263 -10.64 -14.67 46.26
CA SER A 263 -10.76 -16.13 46.13
C SER A 263 -10.78 -16.61 44.67
N ASN A 264 -11.13 -15.76 43.72
CA ASN A 264 -11.28 -16.06 42.29
C ASN A 264 -10.75 -14.92 41.45
N PRO A 265 -9.42 -14.76 41.34
CA PRO A 265 -8.80 -13.57 40.70
C PRO A 265 -9.09 -13.46 39.20
N ASN A 266 -9.46 -14.54 38.53
CA ASN A 266 -9.72 -14.58 37.09
C ASN A 266 -11.22 -14.42 36.73
N HIS A 267 -12.09 -14.30 37.73
CA HIS A 267 -13.52 -14.13 37.47
C HIS A 267 -13.86 -12.64 37.25
N LEU A 268 -14.76 -12.39 36.32
CA LEU A 268 -15.38 -11.07 36.17
C LEU A 268 -16.60 -10.98 37.09
N VAL A 269 -16.75 -9.85 37.74
CA VAL A 269 -17.93 -9.56 38.56
C VAL A 269 -18.70 -8.44 37.93
N VAL A 270 -19.97 -8.67 37.68
CA VAL A 270 -20.91 -7.67 37.21
C VAL A 270 -21.75 -7.23 38.40
N GLN A 271 -21.70 -5.96 38.76
CA GLN A 271 -22.53 -5.37 39.78
C GLN A 271 -23.64 -4.58 39.12
N GLU A 272 -24.89 -4.90 39.50
CA GLU A 272 -26.08 -4.17 39.11
C GLU A 272 -26.46 -3.21 40.24
N HIS A 273 -26.59 -1.93 39.94
CA HIS A 273 -27.16 -0.92 40.82
C HIS A 273 -28.59 -0.65 40.38
N ILE A 274 -29.55 -0.93 41.26
CA ILE A 274 -30.97 -0.69 40.99
C ILE A 274 -31.31 0.67 41.58
N PHE A 275 -31.58 1.65 40.72
CA PHE A 275 -32.22 2.92 41.09
C PHE A 275 -33.72 2.84 40.76
N GLU A 276 -34.53 3.68 41.40
CA GLU A 276 -36.01 3.60 41.26
C GLU A 276 -36.54 3.69 39.80
N ILE A 277 -35.74 4.20 38.88
CA ILE A 277 -36.15 4.42 37.48
C ILE A 277 -35.11 3.81 36.48
N ASP A 278 -33.87 3.53 36.92
CA ASP A 278 -32.79 3.12 36.04
C ASP A 278 -31.94 1.97 36.62
N ARG A 279 -31.35 1.18 35.74
CA ARG A 279 -30.42 0.08 36.13
C ARG A 279 -29.05 0.39 35.57
N GLU A 280 -28.07 0.61 36.44
CA GLU A 280 -26.66 0.74 36.06
C GLU A 280 -25.95 -0.55 36.28
N TYR A 281 -25.17 -0.96 35.26
CA TYR A 281 -24.29 -2.11 35.33
C TYR A 281 -22.85 -1.67 35.42
N GLN A 282 -22.10 -2.18 36.38
CA GLN A 282 -20.67 -1.94 36.52
C GLN A 282 -19.93 -3.26 36.46
N ILE A 283 -18.86 -3.31 35.64
CA ILE A 283 -17.95 -4.43 35.61
C ILE A 283 -16.81 -4.13 36.59
N VAL A 284 -16.59 -5.02 37.53
CA VAL A 284 -15.53 -4.94 38.52
C VAL A 284 -14.56 -6.08 38.27
N SER A 285 -13.32 -5.76 37.98
CA SER A 285 -12.25 -6.74 37.82
C SER A 285 -11.07 -6.42 38.76
N MET A 286 -10.27 -7.43 39.04
CA MET A 286 -9.03 -7.27 39.80
C MET A 286 -7.92 -6.88 38.84
N ASP A 287 -7.26 -5.75 39.06
CA ASP A 287 -6.11 -5.33 38.25
C ASP A 287 -4.86 -6.11 38.67
N VAL A 288 -4.42 -7.04 37.83
CA VAL A 288 -3.28 -7.95 38.12
C VAL A 288 -1.94 -7.25 37.86
N SER A 289 -1.93 -6.01 37.38
CA SER A 289 -0.70 -5.31 36.94
C SER A 289 0.08 -4.60 38.05
N LEU A 290 -0.41 -4.56 39.28
CA LEU A 290 0.28 -3.92 40.42
C LEU A 290 0.68 -4.93 41.50
N GLN A 291 1.89 -5.44 41.38
CA GLN A 291 2.61 -6.02 42.51
C GLN A 291 2.96 -4.89 43.50
N GLU A 292 2.28 -4.86 44.59
CA GLU A 292 2.59 -4.32 45.91
C GLU A 292 1.43 -3.55 46.54
N GLY A 293 0.70 -4.24 47.41
CA GLY A 293 0.22 -3.70 48.67
C GLY A 293 -1.11 -2.96 48.74
N VAL A 294 -1.63 -2.42 47.66
CA VAL A 294 -2.99 -1.83 47.60
C VAL A 294 -3.61 -2.18 46.26
N LEU A 295 -4.59 -3.09 46.28
CA LEU A 295 -5.30 -3.54 45.07
C LEU A 295 -6.36 -2.49 44.70
N PRO A 296 -6.18 -1.73 43.60
CA PRO A 296 -7.28 -0.95 43.05
C PRO A 296 -8.24 -1.86 42.30
N LEU A 297 -9.50 -1.83 42.67
CA LEU A 297 -10.57 -2.37 41.86
C LEU A 297 -10.73 -1.46 40.64
N ALA A 298 -10.47 -1.98 39.45
CA ALA A 298 -10.79 -1.26 38.22
C ALA A 298 -12.30 -1.34 37.99
N ILE A 299 -12.97 -0.20 38.09
CA ILE A 299 -14.41 -0.08 37.86
C ILE A 299 -14.59 0.47 36.44
N HIS A 300 -15.17 -0.33 35.57
CA HIS A 300 -15.54 0.08 34.22
C HIS A 300 -17.05 0.38 34.19
N GLN A 301 -17.41 1.65 34.03
CA GLN A 301 -18.81 2.01 33.76
C GLN A 301 -19.18 1.61 32.33
N MET A 302 -20.24 0.87 32.16
CA MET A 302 -20.88 0.67 30.87
C MET A 302 -21.83 1.81 30.58
N GLU A 303 -21.40 2.83 29.85
CA GLU A 303 -22.31 3.80 29.29
C GLU A 303 -22.97 3.23 28.03
N GLY A 304 -24.27 3.15 28.03
CA GLY A 304 -25.07 3.00 26.82
C GLY A 304 -25.49 1.58 26.45
N LEU A 305 -26.33 0.95 27.28
CA LEU A 305 -27.26 -0.07 26.82
C LEU A 305 -28.67 0.34 27.34
N SER A 306 -29.30 1.25 26.61
CA SER A 306 -30.76 1.45 26.64
C SER A 306 -31.40 0.67 25.49
#